data_2aab7a16e710977004c806d610a8b6b5
#
_entry.id   2aab7a16e710977004c806d610a8b6b5
#
_cell.length_a   1.000
_cell.length_b   1.000
_cell.length_c   1.000
_cell.angle_alpha   90.00
_cell.angle_beta   90.00
_cell.angle_gamma   90.00
#
_symmetry.space_group_name_H-M   'P 1'
#
loop_
_entity.id
_entity.type
_entity.pdbx_description
1 polymer ?
#
loop_
_entity_poly.entity_id
_entity_poly.type
_entity_poly.pdbx_seq_one_letter_code
_entity_poly.pdbx_strand_id
1 'polypeptide(L)'
;MSSNDSLQRLARIIESRKPGQGGDPATSYVARLLHKGPDAFLKKIGEEATETVMAAKDIDHGGATPELRAKLVNEVADLWFHSLIALAHYGLSPVDVIAELERREGTSGIEEKALRKAQDREAAEK
;
A
#
# COMPACT_ATOMS: atom_id res chain seq x y z
N MET A 1 10.27 7.18 17.79
CA MET A 1 10.56 6.92 16.37
C MET A 1 9.37 7.34 15.53
N SER A 2 9.64 7.97 14.42
CA SER A 2 8.56 8.39 13.52
C SER A 2 7.99 7.22 12.72
N SER A 3 6.78 7.37 12.21
CA SER A 3 6.16 6.39 11.32
C SER A 3 7.02 6.15 10.07
N ASN A 4 7.72 7.19 9.59
CA ASN A 4 8.62 7.08 8.44
C ASN A 4 9.77 6.12 8.71
N ASP A 5 10.31 6.14 9.94
CA ASP A 5 11.39 5.22 10.32
C ASP A 5 10.92 3.76 10.29
N SER A 6 9.68 3.50 10.70
CA SER A 6 9.10 2.16 10.66
C SER A 6 8.94 1.67 9.23
N LEU A 7 8.45 2.53 8.34
CA LEU A 7 8.30 2.18 6.92
C LEU A 7 9.67 1.94 6.27
N GLN A 8 10.66 2.75 6.62
CA GLN A 8 12.01 2.58 6.09
C GLN A 8 12.65 1.28 6.58
N ARG A 9 12.44 0.92 7.86
CA ARG A 9 12.93 -0.36 8.38
C ARG A 9 12.29 -1.54 7.66
N LEU A 10 10.98 -1.47 7.45
CA LEU A 10 10.27 -2.52 6.72
C LEU A 10 10.79 -2.60 5.28
N ALA A 11 11.02 -1.47 4.63
CA ALA A 11 11.58 -1.43 3.28
C ALA A 11 12.95 -2.10 3.20
N ARG A 12 13.80 -1.88 4.21
CA ARG A 12 15.12 -2.53 4.26
C ARG A 12 15.00 -4.04 4.44
N ILE A 13 14.05 -4.49 5.25
CA ILE A 13 13.79 -5.92 5.42
C ILE A 13 13.36 -6.53 4.08
N ILE A 14 12.43 -5.89 3.40
CA ILE A 14 11.96 -6.36 2.09
C ILE A 14 13.11 -6.42 1.08
N GLU A 15 13.93 -5.38 1.03
CA GLU A 15 15.10 -5.33 0.15
C GLU A 15 16.04 -6.50 0.40
N SER A 16 16.25 -6.86 1.67
CA SER A 16 17.13 -7.97 2.05
C SER A 16 16.59 -9.33 1.62
N ARG A 17 15.33 -9.43 1.23
CA ARG A 17 14.69 -10.68 0.80
C ARG A 17 14.67 -10.87 -0.70
N LYS A 18 15.20 -9.91 -1.47
CA LYS A 18 15.26 -10.02 -2.93
C LYS A 18 16.13 -11.17 -3.39
N PRO A 19 15.83 -11.74 -4.58
CA PRO A 19 16.77 -12.67 -5.22
C PRO A 19 18.15 -12.02 -5.34
N GLY A 20 19.18 -12.73 -4.96
CA GLY A 20 20.55 -12.19 -4.98
C GLY A 20 20.95 -11.41 -3.74
N GLN A 21 20.01 -11.12 -2.84
CA GLN A 21 20.30 -10.43 -1.57
C GLN A 21 20.21 -11.39 -0.37
N GLY A 22 20.06 -12.67 -0.61
CA GLY A 22 20.01 -13.67 0.45
C GLY A 22 18.61 -14.11 0.88
N GLY A 23 17.58 -13.64 0.21
CA GLY A 23 16.22 -14.06 0.53
C GLY A 23 15.97 -15.53 0.19
N ASP A 24 15.42 -16.27 1.15
CA ASP A 24 15.13 -17.70 0.98
C ASP A 24 13.61 -17.92 0.85
N PRO A 25 13.12 -18.31 -0.34
CA PRO A 25 11.68 -18.54 -0.54
C PRO A 25 11.09 -19.64 0.35
N ALA A 26 11.93 -20.54 0.86
CA ALA A 26 11.44 -21.61 1.75
C ALA A 26 11.08 -21.10 3.13
N THR A 27 11.69 -20.00 3.59
CA THR A 27 11.52 -19.50 4.95
C THR A 27 10.92 -18.10 5.05
N SER A 28 10.85 -17.38 3.92
CA SER A 28 10.36 -15.98 3.88
C SER A 28 9.23 -15.82 2.88
N TYR A 29 8.09 -15.36 3.35
CA TYR A 29 6.95 -15.02 2.49
C TYR A 29 7.33 -13.93 1.47
N VAL A 30 8.04 -12.89 1.92
CA VAL A 30 8.49 -11.80 1.05
C VAL A 30 9.41 -12.33 -0.05
N ALA A 31 10.40 -13.16 0.34
CA ALA A 31 11.30 -13.76 -0.64
C ALA A 31 10.53 -14.61 -1.65
N ARG A 32 9.53 -15.35 -1.19
CA ARG A 32 8.69 -16.18 -2.07
C ARG A 32 7.98 -15.33 -3.12
N LEU A 33 7.36 -14.23 -2.70
CA LEU A 33 6.67 -13.33 -3.62
C LEU A 33 7.62 -12.70 -4.62
N LEU A 34 8.78 -12.22 -4.15
CA LEU A 34 9.76 -11.59 -5.01
C LEU A 34 10.36 -12.58 -6.02
N HIS A 35 10.56 -13.84 -5.62
CA HIS A 35 11.05 -14.88 -6.52
C HIS A 35 10.02 -15.28 -7.58
N LYS A 36 8.73 -15.30 -7.20
CA LYS A 36 7.66 -15.61 -8.15
C LYS A 36 7.48 -14.53 -9.20
N GLY A 37 7.84 -13.30 -8.87
CA GLY A 37 7.73 -12.18 -9.80
C GLY A 37 6.46 -11.36 -9.65
N PRO A 38 6.28 -10.35 -10.52
CA PRO A 38 5.30 -9.29 -10.28
C PRO A 38 3.87 -9.75 -10.17
N ASP A 39 3.42 -10.70 -10.97
CA ASP A 39 2.02 -11.11 -10.96
C ASP A 39 1.55 -11.56 -9.57
N ALA A 40 2.43 -12.20 -8.80
CA ALA A 40 2.07 -12.72 -7.48
C ALA A 40 1.73 -11.60 -6.50
N PHE A 41 2.58 -10.57 -6.39
CA PHE A 41 2.31 -9.49 -5.44
C PHE A 41 1.36 -8.43 -6.00
N LEU A 42 1.33 -8.22 -7.32
CA LEU A 42 0.36 -7.29 -7.92
C LEU A 42 -1.07 -7.80 -7.74
N LYS A 43 -1.27 -9.11 -7.88
CA LYS A 43 -2.56 -9.74 -7.59
C LYS A 43 -2.98 -9.49 -6.14
N LYS A 44 -2.04 -9.61 -5.21
CA LYS A 44 -2.31 -9.35 -3.79
C LYS A 44 -2.76 -7.92 -3.55
N ILE A 45 -2.16 -6.95 -4.21
CA ILE A 45 -2.58 -5.54 -4.09
C ILE A 45 -4.04 -5.38 -4.49
N GLY A 46 -4.45 -5.98 -5.60
CA GLY A 46 -5.85 -5.94 -6.04
C GLY A 46 -6.79 -6.59 -5.04
N GLU A 47 -6.42 -7.76 -4.53
CA GLU A 47 -7.21 -8.47 -3.53
C GLU A 47 -7.36 -7.64 -2.24
N GLU A 48 -6.28 -7.09 -1.73
CA GLU A 48 -6.28 -6.32 -0.48
C GLU A 48 -7.04 -5.00 -0.63
N ALA A 49 -6.98 -4.37 -1.80
CA ALA A 49 -7.76 -3.16 -2.06
C ALA A 49 -9.26 -3.47 -1.97
N THR A 50 -9.70 -4.57 -2.56
CA THR A 50 -11.09 -5.03 -2.48
C THR A 50 -11.49 -5.36 -1.05
N GLU A 51 -10.64 -6.09 -0.32
CA GLU A 51 -10.90 -6.45 1.08
C GLU A 51 -10.97 -5.21 1.98
N THR A 52 -10.17 -4.19 1.68
CA THR A 52 -10.24 -2.90 2.40
C THR A 52 -11.60 -2.24 2.21
N VAL A 53 -12.10 -2.22 0.97
CA VAL A 53 -13.44 -1.67 0.69
C VAL A 53 -14.51 -2.45 1.44
N MET A 54 -14.43 -3.78 1.42
CA MET A 54 -15.39 -4.65 2.10
C MET A 54 -15.37 -4.42 3.62
N ALA A 55 -14.17 -4.33 4.20
CA ALA A 55 -14.03 -4.08 5.64
C ALA A 55 -14.63 -2.72 6.05
N ALA A 56 -14.44 -1.69 5.22
CA ALA A 56 -15.03 -0.37 5.45
C ALA A 56 -16.56 -0.44 5.36
N LYS A 57 -17.10 -1.15 4.38
CA LYS A 57 -18.55 -1.33 4.23
C LYS A 57 -19.17 -2.11 5.38
N ASP A 58 -18.44 -3.04 5.96
CA ASP A 58 -18.90 -3.76 7.15
C ASP A 58 -19.10 -2.80 8.32
N ILE A 59 -18.25 -1.79 8.46
CA ILE A 59 -18.44 -0.74 9.49
C ILE A 59 -19.71 0.06 9.21
N ASP A 60 -19.95 0.43 7.96
CA ASP A 60 -21.15 1.17 7.58
C ASP A 60 -22.43 0.41 7.95
N HIS A 61 -22.42 -0.91 7.81
CA HIS A 61 -23.59 -1.74 8.09
C HIS A 61 -23.68 -2.21 9.53
N GLY A 62 -22.55 -2.52 10.17
CA GLY A 62 -22.50 -3.10 11.51
C GLY A 62 -22.14 -2.14 12.62
N GLY A 63 -21.81 -0.90 12.29
CA GLY A 63 -21.28 0.07 13.25
C GLY A 63 -19.79 -0.04 13.45
N ALA A 64 -19.17 1.00 14.02
CA ALA A 64 -17.74 1.08 14.21
C ALA A 64 -17.29 0.34 15.48
N THR A 65 -17.54 -0.96 15.55
CA THR A 65 -17.10 -1.78 16.68
C THR A 65 -15.58 -1.91 16.71
N PRO A 66 -14.97 -2.20 17.86
CA PRO A 66 -13.52 -2.43 17.91
C PRO A 66 -13.05 -3.53 16.96
N GLU A 67 -13.82 -4.59 16.79
CA GLU A 67 -13.49 -5.72 15.93
C GLU A 67 -13.50 -5.31 14.44
N LEU A 68 -14.52 -4.57 14.01
CA LEU A 68 -14.61 -4.11 12.62
C LEU A 68 -13.56 -3.06 12.30
N ARG A 69 -13.25 -2.19 13.26
CA ARG A 69 -12.17 -1.22 13.11
C ARG A 69 -10.81 -1.91 12.97
N ALA A 70 -10.55 -2.91 13.82
CA ALA A 70 -9.31 -3.67 13.76
C ALA A 70 -9.18 -4.40 12.44
N LYS A 71 -10.27 -4.93 11.90
CA LYS A 71 -10.26 -5.59 10.60
C LYS A 71 -9.90 -4.62 9.49
N LEU A 72 -10.46 -3.42 9.49
CA LEU A 72 -10.11 -2.40 8.49
C LEU A 72 -8.63 -2.04 8.56
N VAL A 73 -8.10 -1.83 9.77
CA VAL A 73 -6.66 -1.54 9.95
C VAL A 73 -5.82 -2.70 9.39
N ASN A 74 -6.21 -3.93 9.67
CA ASN A 74 -5.50 -5.11 9.18
C ASN A 74 -5.47 -5.16 7.66
N GLU A 75 -6.60 -4.91 7.01
CA GLU A 75 -6.67 -4.93 5.54
C GLU A 75 -5.85 -3.81 4.90
N VAL A 76 -5.87 -2.61 5.49
CA VAL A 76 -5.04 -1.51 5.02
C VAL A 76 -3.55 -1.83 5.22
N ALA A 77 -3.20 -2.44 6.35
CA ALA A 77 -1.81 -2.87 6.60
C ALA A 77 -1.34 -3.88 5.55
N ASP A 78 -2.20 -4.84 5.19
CA ASP A 78 -1.88 -5.82 4.14
C ASP A 78 -1.70 -5.13 2.79
N LEU A 79 -2.56 -4.17 2.47
CA LEU A 79 -2.46 -3.39 1.23
C LEU A 79 -1.15 -2.61 1.17
N TRP A 80 -0.79 -1.94 2.25
CA TRP A 80 0.47 -1.20 2.33
C TRP A 80 1.67 -2.13 2.21
N PHE A 81 1.61 -3.27 2.90
CA PHE A 81 2.70 -4.24 2.90
C PHE A 81 2.99 -4.76 1.48
N HIS A 82 1.95 -5.21 0.77
CA HIS A 82 2.13 -5.71 -0.58
C HIS A 82 2.53 -4.59 -1.56
N SER A 83 2.08 -3.36 -1.33
CA SER A 83 2.51 -2.19 -2.10
C SER A 83 4.00 -1.90 -1.89
N LEU A 84 4.51 -2.08 -0.67
CA LEU A 84 5.95 -1.93 -0.39
C LEU A 84 6.77 -2.98 -1.12
N ILE A 85 6.27 -4.20 -1.24
CA ILE A 85 6.94 -5.26 -2.01
C ILE A 85 7.02 -4.87 -3.48
N ALA A 86 5.93 -4.34 -4.03
CA ALA A 86 5.90 -3.88 -5.41
C ALA A 86 6.91 -2.74 -5.64
N LEU A 87 6.94 -1.76 -4.75
CA LEU A 87 7.91 -0.67 -4.83
C LEU A 87 9.35 -1.21 -4.86
N ALA A 88 9.67 -2.12 -3.95
CA ALA A 88 10.99 -2.72 -3.87
C ALA A 88 11.37 -3.41 -5.18
N HIS A 89 10.43 -4.17 -5.75
CA HIS A 89 10.67 -4.87 -7.03
C HIS A 89 11.04 -3.90 -8.15
N TYR A 90 10.42 -2.72 -8.17
CA TYR A 90 10.68 -1.70 -9.20
C TYR A 90 11.78 -0.72 -8.81
N GLY A 91 12.56 -1.02 -7.77
CA GLY A 91 13.68 -0.17 -7.35
C GLY A 91 13.27 1.12 -6.65
N LEU A 92 12.06 1.15 -6.10
CA LEU A 92 11.50 2.29 -5.40
C LEU A 92 11.35 1.98 -3.91
N SER A 93 11.08 3.00 -3.11
CA SER A 93 10.94 2.84 -1.66
C SER A 93 9.81 3.74 -1.12
N PRO A 94 9.40 3.52 0.15
CA PRO A 94 8.41 4.40 0.77
C PRO A 94 8.82 5.87 0.77
N VAL A 95 10.13 6.17 0.78
CA VAL A 95 10.63 7.55 0.73
C VAL A 95 10.12 8.26 -0.52
N ASP A 96 10.06 7.56 -1.65
CA ASP A 96 9.56 8.14 -2.89
C ASP A 96 8.08 8.52 -2.78
N VAL A 97 7.29 7.65 -2.15
CA VAL A 97 5.86 7.91 -1.94
C VAL A 97 5.66 9.07 -0.96
N ILE A 98 6.40 9.06 0.14
CA ILE A 98 6.33 10.13 1.14
C ILE A 98 6.72 11.46 0.52
N ALA A 99 7.78 11.49 -0.29
CA ALA A 99 8.21 12.70 -0.97
C ALA A 99 7.10 13.26 -1.88
N GLU A 100 6.40 12.37 -2.59
CA GLU A 100 5.28 12.79 -3.43
C GLU A 100 4.12 13.35 -2.62
N LEU A 101 3.82 12.72 -1.46
CA LEU A 101 2.78 13.22 -0.58
C LEU A 101 3.17 14.58 0.02
N GLU A 102 4.42 14.76 0.41
CA GLU A 102 4.93 16.02 0.92
C GLU A 102 4.90 17.11 -0.14
N ARG A 103 5.20 16.77 -1.39
CA ARG A 103 5.11 17.70 -2.50
C ARG A 103 3.70 18.24 -2.67
N ARG A 104 2.69 17.42 -2.40
CA ARG A 104 1.28 17.83 -2.46
C ARG A 104 0.87 18.62 -1.23
N GLU A 105 1.54 18.36 -0.11
CA GLU A 105 1.24 19.01 1.17
C GLU A 105 1.58 20.51 1.10
N GLY A 106 0.76 21.35 1.75
CA GLY A 106 1.01 22.79 1.79
C GLY A 106 0.75 23.54 0.50
N THR A 107 0.57 22.83 -0.61
CA THR A 107 0.04 23.51 -1.78
C THR A 107 -1.45 23.67 -1.52
N SER A 108 -1.96 24.88 -1.63
CA SER A 108 -3.39 25.15 -1.65
C SER A 108 -4.06 24.28 -2.71
N GLY A 109 -3.29 23.40 -3.29
CA GLY A 109 -3.65 22.60 -4.43
C GLY A 109 -3.89 21.13 -4.19
N ILE A 110 -3.66 20.55 -3.00
CA ILE A 110 -3.95 19.11 -2.84
C ILE A 110 -5.42 18.83 -3.04
N GLU A 111 -6.29 19.55 -2.34
CA GLU A 111 -7.73 19.39 -2.48
C GLU A 111 -8.19 19.87 -3.86
N GLU A 112 -7.66 20.98 -4.32
CA GLU A 112 -7.97 21.55 -5.63
C GLU A 112 -7.60 20.59 -6.76
N LYS A 113 -6.41 19.98 -6.67
CA LYS A 113 -5.96 19.01 -7.67
C LYS A 113 -6.81 17.74 -7.64
N ALA A 114 -7.13 17.24 -6.45
CA ALA A 114 -7.98 16.07 -6.29
C ALA A 114 -9.39 16.34 -6.82
N LEU A 115 -9.93 17.52 -6.53
CA LEU A 115 -11.24 17.92 -7.03
C LEU A 115 -11.23 18.02 -8.56
N ARG A 116 -10.20 18.60 -9.12
CA ARG A 116 -10.06 18.74 -10.58
C ARG A 116 -10.04 17.38 -11.27
N LYS A 117 -9.26 16.43 -10.71
CA LYS A 117 -9.21 15.07 -11.25
C LYS A 117 -10.57 14.38 -11.17
N ALA A 118 -11.27 14.54 -10.04
CA ALA A 118 -12.60 13.96 -9.86
C ALA A 118 -13.59 14.56 -10.87
N GLN A 119 -13.56 15.86 -11.06
CA GLN A 119 -14.43 16.55 -12.03
C GLN A 119 -14.14 16.09 -13.47
N ASP A 120 -12.86 15.93 -13.82
CA ASP A 120 -12.46 15.45 -15.14
C ASP A 120 -12.96 14.03 -15.40
N ARG A 121 -12.89 13.17 -14.40
CA ARG A 121 -13.42 11.79 -14.50
C ARG A 121 -14.94 11.79 -14.68
N GLU A 122 -15.64 12.59 -13.89
CA GLU A 122 -17.09 12.70 -13.99
C GLU A 122 -17.50 13.24 -15.37
N ALA A 123 -16.78 14.21 -15.87
CA ALA A 123 -17.06 14.75 -17.22
C ALA A 123 -16.83 13.69 -18.30
N ALA A 124 -15.82 12.85 -18.15
CA ALA A 124 -15.52 11.78 -19.09
C ALA A 124 -16.56 10.64 -19.07
N GLU A 125 -17.26 10.48 -17.96
CA GLU A 125 -18.28 9.43 -17.79
C GLU A 125 -19.66 9.84 -18.33
N LYS A 126 -19.84 11.10 -18.71
CA LYS A 126 -21.14 11.58 -19.21
C LYS A 126 -21.29 11.40 -20.71
#